data_42f99320d6ff192c7236cb65ecbe27da
#
_entry.id   42f99320d6ff192c7236cb65ecbe27da
#
_cell.length_a   1.000
_cell.length_b   1.000
_cell.length_c   1.000
_cell.angle_alpha   90.00
_cell.angle_beta   90.00
_cell.angle_gamma   90.00
#
_symmetry.space_group_name_H-M   'P 1'
#
loop_
_entity.id
_entity.type
_entity.pdbx_description
1 polymer ?
#
loop_
_entity_poly.entity_id
_entity_poly.type
_entity_poly.pdbx_seq_one_letter_code
_entity_poly.pdbx_strand_id
1 'polypeptide(L)'
;AQSVISYIGIDLADFPSESAICSWAGLCPGNNESAGKRKSGKSPVRKNPFKTLMVEIAWGAIKKKGSYYKEKYYRLKARRGAKKAIIAIAHKILKAIYHIIKFGKTFKDPGKDFFVKKNSKKQISSLQKRAEKLGFKLVAIEEK
;
A
#
# COMPACT_ATOMS: atom_id res chain seq x y z
N ALA A 1 -19.07 -3.59 1.79
CA ALA A 1 -19.09 -2.49 0.81
C ALA A 1 -20.01 -1.37 1.30
N GLN A 2 -21.26 -1.65 1.63
CA GLN A 2 -22.25 -0.64 2.08
C GLN A 2 -21.74 0.20 3.26
N SER A 3 -21.19 -0.43 4.30
CA SER A 3 -20.65 0.28 5.47
C SER A 3 -19.52 1.27 5.12
N VAL A 4 -18.73 1.01 4.09
CA VAL A 4 -17.69 1.95 3.65
C VAL A 4 -18.34 3.14 2.95
N ILE A 5 -19.27 2.87 2.04
CA ILE A 5 -19.98 3.92 1.27
C ILE A 5 -20.77 4.84 2.18
N SER A 6 -21.40 4.32 3.26
CA SER A 6 -22.14 5.15 4.22
C SER A 6 -21.26 6.15 4.97
N TYR A 7 -19.96 5.90 5.09
CA TYR A 7 -19.02 6.84 5.71
C TYR A 7 -18.41 7.86 4.75
N ILE A 8 -18.22 7.50 3.48
CA ILE A 8 -17.42 8.31 2.55
C ILE A 8 -18.25 8.92 1.41
N GLY A 9 -19.55 8.56 1.32
CA GLY A 9 -20.39 8.94 0.20
C GLY A 9 -20.10 8.16 -1.10
N ILE A 10 -21.00 8.30 -2.06
CA ILE A 10 -20.90 7.62 -3.36
C ILE A 10 -20.01 8.39 -4.32
N ASP A 11 -19.99 9.70 -4.23
CA ASP A 11 -19.31 10.62 -5.14
C ASP A 11 -17.94 11.11 -4.64
N LEU A 12 -17.62 10.84 -3.36
CA LEU A 12 -16.42 11.35 -2.70
C LEU A 12 -16.27 12.88 -2.76
N ALA A 13 -17.40 13.62 -2.74
CA ALA A 13 -17.40 15.08 -2.86
C ALA A 13 -16.52 15.78 -1.83
N ASP A 14 -16.51 15.27 -0.59
CA ASP A 14 -15.71 15.81 0.52
C ASP A 14 -14.22 15.51 0.41
N PHE A 15 -13.79 14.66 -0.53
CA PHE A 15 -12.41 14.17 -0.62
C PHE A 15 -11.76 14.52 -1.95
N PRO A 16 -11.03 15.63 -2.04
CA PRO A 16 -10.39 16.06 -3.29
C PRO A 16 -9.27 15.11 -3.75
N SER A 17 -8.67 14.36 -2.83
CA SER A 17 -7.56 13.44 -3.15
C SER A 17 -7.58 12.16 -2.32
N GLU A 18 -6.88 11.13 -2.82
CA GLU A 18 -6.65 9.88 -2.08
C GLU A 18 -5.91 10.10 -0.74
N SER A 19 -5.08 11.15 -0.67
CA SER A 19 -4.36 11.52 0.55
C SER A 19 -5.29 12.16 1.57
N ALA A 20 -6.25 12.97 1.12
CA ALA A 20 -7.25 13.62 1.98
C ALA A 20 -8.11 12.59 2.71
N ILE A 21 -8.68 11.62 2.00
CA ILE A 21 -9.49 10.56 2.60
C ILE A 21 -8.67 9.66 3.55
N CYS A 22 -7.42 9.34 3.21
CA CYS A 22 -6.55 8.54 4.08
C CYS A 22 -6.15 9.28 5.35
N SER A 23 -5.96 10.60 5.27
CA SER A 23 -5.67 11.46 6.43
C SER A 23 -6.88 11.58 7.33
N TRP A 24 -8.06 11.84 6.77
CA TRP A 24 -9.33 11.87 7.48
C TRP A 24 -9.62 10.55 8.22
N ALA A 25 -9.38 9.42 7.56
CA ALA A 25 -9.52 8.08 8.15
C ALA A 25 -8.47 7.79 9.25
N GLY A 26 -7.48 8.64 9.45
CA GLY A 26 -6.41 8.43 10.42
C GLY A 26 -5.48 7.26 10.08
N LEU A 27 -5.39 6.90 8.79
CA LEU A 27 -4.54 5.81 8.30
C LEU A 27 -3.17 6.29 7.82
N CYS A 28 -2.99 7.61 7.64
CA CYS A 28 -1.69 8.19 7.31
C CYS A 28 -0.74 8.15 8.51
N PRO A 29 0.57 7.93 8.29
CA PRO A 29 1.56 8.12 9.34
C PRO A 29 1.58 9.60 9.75
N GLY A 30 1.74 9.86 11.04
CA GLY A 30 1.95 11.22 11.53
C GLY A 30 3.30 11.78 11.05
N ASN A 31 3.32 13.06 10.77
CA ASN A 31 4.55 13.81 10.49
C ASN A 31 4.84 14.75 11.67
N ASN A 32 5.29 14.15 12.77
CA ASN A 32 5.70 14.94 13.94
C ASN A 32 7.20 15.23 13.80
N GLU A 33 7.49 16.37 13.22
CA GLU A 33 8.84 16.87 12.98
C GLU A 33 8.97 18.28 13.59
N SER A 34 10.06 18.55 14.27
CA SER A 34 10.36 19.86 14.84
C SER A 34 11.85 20.13 14.69
N ALA A 35 12.19 21.31 14.15
CA ALA A 35 13.57 21.73 13.90
C ALA A 35 14.41 20.69 13.13
N GLY A 36 13.83 20.09 12.06
CA GLY A 36 14.48 19.06 11.24
C GLY A 36 14.63 17.69 11.91
N LYS A 37 14.20 17.53 13.16
CA LYS A 37 14.26 16.24 13.87
C LYS A 37 12.89 15.56 13.87
N ARG A 38 12.81 14.36 13.30
CA ARG A 38 11.61 13.54 13.29
C ARG A 38 11.36 12.92 14.66
N LYS A 39 10.34 13.39 15.37
CA LYS A 39 9.98 12.89 16.72
C LYS A 39 9.13 11.62 16.66
N SER A 40 8.13 11.53 15.79
CA SER A 40 7.25 10.37 15.69
C SER A 40 6.59 10.23 14.32
N GLY A 41 6.50 8.99 13.82
CA GLY A 41 5.70 8.62 12.65
C GLY A 41 4.46 7.81 13.01
N LYS A 42 3.97 7.86 14.26
CA LYS A 42 2.75 7.17 14.68
C LYS A 42 1.54 7.84 14.03
N SER A 43 0.59 7.04 13.56
CA SER A 43 -0.71 7.56 13.11
C SER A 43 -1.43 8.25 14.28
N PRO A 44 -2.21 9.31 14.03
CA PRO A 44 -2.98 9.99 15.07
C PRO A 44 -3.83 9.01 15.86
N VAL A 45 -3.82 9.14 17.19
CA VAL A 45 -4.68 8.37 18.08
C VAL A 45 -6.02 9.10 18.15
N ARG A 46 -6.89 8.86 17.17
CA ARG A 46 -8.28 9.34 17.20
C ARG A 46 -9.21 8.13 17.25
N LYS A 47 -10.24 8.21 18.09
CA LYS A 47 -11.37 7.27 18.03
C LYS A 47 -12.12 7.52 16.72
N ASN A 48 -11.81 6.76 15.70
CA ASN A 48 -12.45 6.85 14.39
C ASN A 48 -13.04 5.48 14.03
N PRO A 49 -14.38 5.32 14.08
CA PRO A 49 -15.04 4.05 13.74
C PRO A 49 -14.69 3.58 12.33
N PHE A 50 -14.55 4.51 11.39
CA PHE A 50 -14.14 4.18 10.03
C PHE A 50 -12.73 3.57 9.96
N LYS A 51 -11.79 4.04 10.79
CA LYS A 51 -10.46 3.42 10.90
C LYS A 51 -10.55 1.97 11.36
N THR A 52 -11.40 1.70 12.36
CA THR A 52 -11.62 0.34 12.86
C THR A 52 -12.18 -0.56 11.77
N LEU A 53 -13.22 -0.12 11.07
CA LEU A 53 -13.81 -0.81 9.93
C LEU A 53 -12.76 -1.13 8.85
N MET A 54 -11.93 -0.16 8.49
CA MET A 54 -10.87 -0.36 7.48
C MET A 54 -9.80 -1.37 7.94
N VAL A 55 -9.50 -1.43 9.23
CA VAL A 55 -8.58 -2.43 9.81
C VAL A 55 -9.20 -3.83 9.75
N GLU A 56 -10.48 -3.97 10.04
CA GLU A 56 -11.21 -5.25 9.93
C GLU A 56 -11.24 -5.74 8.47
N ILE A 57 -11.52 -4.86 7.53
CA ILE A 57 -11.45 -5.16 6.09
C ILE A 57 -10.04 -5.61 5.71
N ALA A 58 -9.01 -4.96 6.23
CA ALA A 58 -7.62 -5.34 5.98
C ALA A 58 -7.29 -6.73 6.53
N TRP A 59 -7.78 -7.07 7.72
CA TRP A 59 -7.66 -8.42 8.28
C TRP A 59 -8.37 -9.47 7.40
N GLY A 60 -9.55 -9.16 6.87
CA GLY A 60 -10.24 -10.01 5.91
C GLY A 60 -9.43 -10.20 4.61
N ALA A 61 -8.89 -9.11 4.07
CA ALA A 61 -8.15 -9.14 2.81
C ALA A 61 -6.86 -9.98 2.87
N ILE A 62 -6.14 -10.00 4.00
CA ILE A 62 -4.92 -10.81 4.15
C ILE A 62 -5.19 -12.30 4.35
N LYS A 63 -6.43 -12.70 4.68
CA LYS A 63 -6.79 -14.13 4.77
C LYS A 63 -6.84 -14.79 3.39
N LYS A 64 -7.13 -14.04 2.33
CA LYS A 64 -7.19 -14.57 0.96
C LYS A 64 -5.83 -15.11 0.53
N LYS A 65 -5.76 -16.42 0.23
CA LYS A 65 -4.54 -17.08 -0.27
C LYS A 65 -4.13 -16.47 -1.63
N GLY A 66 -2.83 -16.31 -1.84
CA GLY A 66 -2.30 -15.82 -3.12
C GLY A 66 -2.57 -14.34 -3.43
N SER A 67 -3.12 -13.56 -2.50
CA SER A 67 -3.41 -12.14 -2.74
C SER A 67 -2.17 -11.26 -2.55
N TYR A 68 -2.13 -10.17 -3.31
CA TYR A 68 -1.14 -9.10 -3.14
C TYR A 68 -1.10 -8.55 -1.70
N TYR A 69 -2.27 -8.39 -1.04
CA TYR A 69 -2.35 -7.83 0.30
C TYR A 69 -1.73 -8.74 1.35
N LYS A 70 -1.90 -10.07 1.21
CA LYS A 70 -1.28 -11.05 2.09
C LYS A 70 0.24 -10.97 2.02
N GLU A 71 0.81 -11.04 0.81
CA GLU A 71 2.26 -10.96 0.61
C GLU A 71 2.83 -9.63 1.11
N LYS A 72 2.16 -8.52 0.80
CA LYS A 72 2.56 -7.20 1.30
C LYS A 72 2.54 -7.13 2.82
N TYR A 73 1.53 -7.70 3.47
CA TYR A 73 1.42 -7.72 4.93
C TYR A 73 2.61 -8.43 5.56
N TYR A 74 2.93 -9.66 5.13
CA TYR A 74 4.04 -10.41 5.71
C TYR A 74 5.39 -9.72 5.51
N ARG A 75 5.64 -9.15 4.34
CA ARG A 75 6.85 -8.36 4.09
C ARG A 75 6.96 -7.12 5.00
N LEU A 76 5.86 -6.46 5.26
CA LEU A 76 5.83 -5.32 6.17
C LEU A 76 5.92 -5.75 7.62
N LYS A 77 5.25 -6.85 8.01
CA LYS A 77 5.27 -7.41 9.35
C LYS A 77 6.67 -7.75 9.81
N ALA A 78 7.46 -8.42 8.98
CA ALA A 78 8.86 -8.78 9.29
C ALA A 78 9.72 -7.55 9.61
N ARG A 79 9.47 -6.39 8.96
CA ARG A 79 10.28 -5.18 9.11
C ARG A 79 9.75 -4.18 10.11
N ARG A 80 8.42 -4.05 10.25
CA ARG A 80 7.76 -2.96 10.98
C ARG A 80 6.83 -3.43 12.10
N GLY A 81 6.64 -4.75 12.24
CA GLY A 81 5.70 -5.36 13.17
C GLY A 81 4.26 -5.39 12.67
N ALA A 82 3.43 -6.26 13.29
CA ALA A 82 2.07 -6.58 12.84
C ALA A 82 1.13 -5.36 12.84
N LYS A 83 1.14 -4.57 13.93
CA LYS A 83 0.25 -3.41 14.09
C LYS A 83 0.47 -2.34 13.00
N LYS A 84 1.73 -2.04 12.65
CA LYS A 84 2.04 -1.08 11.58
C LYS A 84 1.76 -1.67 10.20
N ALA A 85 1.99 -2.96 10.02
CA ALA A 85 1.73 -3.65 8.77
C ALA A 85 0.24 -3.63 8.40
N ILE A 86 -0.66 -3.94 9.34
CA ILE A 86 -2.10 -3.97 9.05
C ILE A 86 -2.66 -2.58 8.73
N ILE A 87 -2.20 -1.54 9.43
CA ILE A 87 -2.57 -0.14 9.10
C ILE A 87 -2.12 0.23 7.69
N ALA A 88 -0.92 -0.18 7.26
CA ALA A 88 -0.44 0.08 5.91
C ALA A 88 -1.26 -0.69 4.84
N ILE A 89 -1.79 -1.88 5.16
CA ILE A 89 -2.72 -2.59 4.29
C ILE A 89 -4.06 -1.86 4.21
N ALA A 90 -4.65 -1.46 5.36
CA ALA A 90 -5.88 -0.68 5.41
C ALA A 90 -5.77 0.61 4.58
N HIS A 91 -4.68 1.36 4.73
CA HIS A 91 -4.37 2.54 3.93
C HIS A 91 -4.34 2.22 2.42
N LYS A 92 -3.70 1.11 2.03
CA LYS A 92 -3.62 0.72 0.61
C LYS A 92 -4.97 0.31 0.03
N ILE A 93 -5.81 -0.36 0.82
CA ILE A 93 -7.17 -0.73 0.44
C ILE A 93 -8.02 0.54 0.25
N LEU A 94 -7.95 1.50 1.18
CA LEU A 94 -8.70 2.75 1.08
C LEU A 94 -8.34 3.54 -0.18
N LYS A 95 -7.04 3.60 -0.53
CA LYS A 95 -6.61 4.19 -1.81
C LYS A 95 -7.23 3.48 -3.02
N ALA A 96 -7.27 2.16 -3.00
CA ALA A 96 -7.89 1.40 -4.08
C ALA A 96 -9.40 1.69 -4.18
N ILE A 97 -10.10 1.76 -3.05
CA ILE A 97 -11.54 2.13 -3.00
C ILE A 97 -11.75 3.53 -3.57
N TYR A 98 -10.92 4.51 -3.18
CA TYR A 98 -10.99 5.87 -3.73
C TYR A 98 -10.87 5.86 -5.26
N HIS A 99 -9.90 5.14 -5.82
CA HIS A 99 -9.73 5.06 -7.28
C HIS A 99 -10.87 4.35 -7.99
N ILE A 100 -11.47 3.32 -7.37
CA ILE A 100 -12.64 2.63 -7.92
C ILE A 100 -13.82 3.60 -8.01
N ILE A 101 -14.12 4.31 -6.93
CA ILE A 101 -15.28 5.21 -6.87
C ILE A 101 -15.05 6.45 -7.76
N LYS A 102 -13.90 7.11 -7.61
CA LYS A 102 -13.62 8.38 -8.31
C LYS A 102 -13.45 8.24 -9.82
N PHE A 103 -12.87 7.15 -10.26
CA PHE A 103 -12.48 6.95 -11.68
C PHE A 103 -13.14 5.75 -12.35
N GLY A 104 -14.04 5.05 -11.68
CA GLY A 104 -14.69 3.85 -12.22
C GLY A 104 -13.73 2.70 -12.54
N LYS A 105 -12.51 2.70 -11.99
CA LYS A 105 -11.48 1.71 -12.32
C LYS A 105 -11.74 0.39 -11.61
N THR A 106 -11.81 -0.69 -12.37
CA THR A 106 -11.90 -2.04 -11.79
C THR A 106 -10.61 -2.41 -11.06
N PHE A 107 -10.74 -2.91 -9.84
CA PHE A 107 -9.59 -3.43 -9.09
C PHE A 107 -9.16 -4.79 -9.66
N LYS A 108 -7.89 -4.87 -10.07
CA LYS A 108 -7.23 -6.14 -10.41
C LYS A 108 -6.18 -6.45 -9.34
N ASP A 109 -6.31 -7.62 -8.69
CA ASP A 109 -5.31 -8.05 -7.72
C ASP A 109 -4.01 -8.42 -8.46
N PRO A 110 -2.87 -7.77 -8.15
CA PRO A 110 -1.59 -8.10 -8.79
C PRO A 110 -1.05 -9.50 -8.45
N GLY A 111 -1.68 -10.21 -7.51
CA GLY A 111 -1.32 -11.56 -7.10
C GLY A 111 -0.07 -11.67 -6.24
N LYS A 112 0.25 -12.92 -5.85
CA LYS A 112 1.39 -13.25 -4.97
C LYS A 112 2.75 -12.90 -5.57
N ASP A 113 2.88 -13.07 -6.88
CA ASP A 113 4.18 -12.96 -7.57
C ASP A 113 4.59 -11.50 -7.87
N PHE A 114 3.71 -10.54 -7.55
CA PHE A 114 3.97 -9.12 -7.80
C PHE A 114 5.32 -8.65 -7.25
N PHE A 115 5.65 -9.03 -6.03
CA PHE A 115 6.90 -8.59 -5.40
C PHE A 115 8.12 -9.33 -5.93
N VAL A 116 7.98 -10.59 -6.30
CA VAL A 116 9.05 -11.38 -6.94
C VAL A 116 9.39 -10.73 -8.28
N LYS A 117 8.41 -10.55 -9.15
CA LYS A 117 8.57 -9.89 -10.46
C LYS A 117 9.14 -8.47 -10.34
N LYS A 118 8.66 -7.69 -9.35
CA LYS A 118 9.16 -6.34 -9.10
C LYS A 118 10.62 -6.33 -8.63
N ASN A 119 11.00 -7.26 -7.77
CA ASN A 119 12.38 -7.37 -7.27
C ASN A 119 13.32 -7.83 -8.39
N SER A 120 12.95 -8.85 -9.18
CA SER A 120 13.73 -9.31 -10.32
C SER A 120 14.00 -8.19 -11.31
N LYS A 121 12.97 -7.40 -11.67
CA LYS A 121 13.15 -6.22 -12.53
C LYS A 121 14.13 -5.20 -11.95
N LYS A 122 14.06 -4.94 -10.64
CA LYS A 122 15.00 -4.02 -9.99
C LYS A 122 16.43 -4.56 -9.98
N GLN A 123 16.60 -5.86 -9.72
CA GLN A 123 17.91 -6.50 -9.75
C GLN A 123 18.51 -6.45 -11.16
N ILE A 124 17.75 -6.81 -12.18
CA ILE A 124 18.19 -6.72 -13.59
C ILE A 124 18.61 -5.29 -13.94
N SER A 125 17.78 -4.29 -13.63
CA SER A 125 18.11 -2.88 -13.88
C SER A 125 19.37 -2.42 -13.13
N SER A 126 19.58 -2.88 -11.90
CA SER A 126 20.79 -2.58 -11.14
C SER A 126 22.04 -3.24 -11.75
N LEU A 127 21.90 -4.50 -12.18
CA LEU A 127 22.99 -5.24 -12.85
C LEU A 127 23.34 -4.61 -14.20
N GLN A 128 22.34 -4.21 -14.97
CA GLN A 128 22.56 -3.49 -16.25
C GLN A 128 23.40 -2.23 -16.05
N LYS A 129 22.99 -1.35 -15.10
CA LYS A 129 23.74 -0.14 -14.78
C LYS A 129 25.17 -0.40 -14.32
N ARG A 130 25.39 -1.51 -13.60
CA ARG A 130 26.75 -1.92 -13.15
C ARG A 130 27.58 -2.45 -14.32
N ALA A 131 26.99 -3.26 -15.19
CA ALA A 131 27.64 -3.79 -16.37
C ALA A 131 28.04 -2.66 -17.34
N GLU A 132 27.14 -1.71 -17.60
CA GLU A 132 27.40 -0.53 -18.43
C GLU A 132 28.57 0.32 -17.91
N LYS A 133 28.68 0.51 -16.60
CA LYS A 133 29.79 1.24 -15.98
C LYS A 133 31.16 0.54 -16.18
N LEU A 134 31.15 -0.78 -16.38
CA LEU A 134 32.32 -1.60 -16.60
C LEU A 134 32.56 -1.87 -18.10
N GLY A 135 31.77 -1.27 -19.00
CA GLY A 135 31.88 -1.48 -20.44
C GLY A 135 31.24 -2.77 -20.97
N PHE A 136 30.41 -3.44 -20.15
CA PHE A 136 29.73 -4.68 -20.55
C PHE A 136 28.23 -4.47 -20.80
N LYS A 137 27.65 -5.26 -21.69
CA LYS A 137 26.22 -5.29 -21.96
C LYS A 137 25.62 -6.60 -21.41
N LEU A 138 24.54 -6.47 -20.66
CA LEU A 138 23.83 -7.63 -20.11
C LEU A 138 22.84 -8.13 -21.18
N VAL A 139 22.94 -9.40 -21.57
CA VAL A 139 22.05 -10.06 -22.53
C VAL A 139 21.30 -11.18 -21.82
N ALA A 140 19.98 -11.31 -22.09
CA ALA A 140 19.18 -12.40 -21.57
C ALA A 140 19.59 -13.73 -22.26
N ILE A 141 19.68 -14.79 -21.47
CA ILE A 141 19.87 -16.14 -22.00
C ILE A 141 18.50 -16.62 -22.46
N GLU A 142 18.34 -16.97 -23.73
CA GLU A 142 17.15 -17.66 -24.21
C GLU A 142 17.20 -19.09 -23.70
N GLU A 143 16.27 -19.46 -22.80
CA GLU A 143 16.04 -20.86 -22.43
C GLU A 143 15.50 -21.61 -23.68
N LYS A 144 16.23 -22.64 -24.07
CA LYS A 144 15.80 -23.59 -25.12
C LYS A 144 14.69 -24.49 -24.62
#